data_652a40cb11eae1f30cfb66f883bd275c
#
_entry.id   652a40cb11eae1f30cfb66f883bd275c
#
_cell.length_a   1.000
_cell.length_b   1.000
_cell.length_c   1.000
_cell.angle_alpha   90.00
_cell.angle_beta   90.00
_cell.angle_gamma   90.00
#
_symmetry.space_group_name_H-M   'P 1'
#
loop_
_entity.id
_entity.type
_entity.pdbx_description
1 polymer ?
#
loop_
_entity_poly.entity_id
_entity_poly.type
_entity_poly.pdbx_seq_one_letter_code
_entity_poly.pdbx_strand_id
1 'polypeptide(L)'
;DTLVIVWGEAGDVDTAAKEIAIRAKEATIGIPSETRQALRDGTTGFERILPGPQRMYPDTDLPPIRVVPERIERLRLRMPVQYWDRVRRYHALKVPADAIEGLAISPLSPLFDEAVTEMGFNVTDAAVMLWRYPRRLRREGIRTEDLPVDALRDILLAVRDGKLTKDGVLNVMRRAAKHGFDAAALPPPLVRKDLAAFIEKAKQQVRYSKLYDEKNI
;
A
#
# COMPACT_ATOMS: atom_id res chain seq x y z
N ASP A 1 20.31 20.84 1.22
CA ASP A 1 21.06 20.76 -0.05
C ASP A 1 20.92 19.36 -0.63
N THR A 2 20.63 19.26 -1.92
CA THR A 2 20.45 17.99 -2.62
C THR A 2 21.66 17.78 -3.52
N LEU A 3 22.34 16.64 -3.38
CA LEU A 3 23.41 16.23 -4.28
C LEU A 3 22.83 15.40 -5.41
N VAL A 4 23.14 15.78 -6.64
CA VAL A 4 22.77 15.01 -7.83
C VAL A 4 24.06 14.50 -8.46
N ILE A 5 24.15 13.19 -8.72
CA ILE A 5 25.29 12.55 -9.37
C ILE A 5 24.88 12.12 -10.77
N VAL A 6 25.65 12.51 -11.75
CA VAL A 6 25.45 12.15 -13.17
C VAL A 6 26.61 11.26 -13.61
N TRP A 7 26.29 10.15 -14.28
CA TRP A 7 27.27 9.24 -14.87
C TRP A 7 26.83 8.78 -16.26
N GLY A 8 27.76 8.53 -17.14
CA GLY A 8 27.52 8.11 -18.52
C GLY A 8 28.74 8.22 -19.35
N GLU A 9 28.60 8.32 -20.68
CA GLU A 9 29.70 8.59 -21.59
C GLU A 9 30.28 9.99 -21.37
N ALA A 10 31.60 10.13 -21.51
CA ALA A 10 32.31 11.36 -21.16
C ALA A 10 31.78 12.61 -21.92
N GLY A 11 31.33 12.43 -23.19
CA GLY A 11 30.77 13.51 -23.98
C GLY A 11 29.37 13.98 -23.52
N ASP A 12 28.62 13.13 -22.81
CA ASP A 12 27.25 13.39 -22.43
C ASP A 12 27.10 13.89 -20.99
N VAL A 13 28.06 13.54 -20.10
CA VAL A 13 27.97 13.86 -18.66
C VAL A 13 27.87 15.36 -18.41
N ASP A 14 28.69 16.17 -19.08
CA ASP A 14 28.67 17.63 -18.92
C ASP A 14 27.34 18.24 -19.41
N THR A 15 26.83 17.76 -20.53
CA THR A 15 25.55 18.20 -21.09
C THR A 15 24.41 17.81 -20.16
N ALA A 16 24.39 16.56 -19.69
CA ALA A 16 23.36 16.08 -18.78
C ALA A 16 23.38 16.84 -17.44
N ALA A 17 24.55 17.11 -16.88
CA ALA A 17 24.68 17.88 -15.64
C ALA A 17 24.15 19.32 -15.80
N LYS A 18 24.46 19.97 -16.92
CA LYS A 18 23.96 21.32 -17.25
C LYS A 18 22.43 21.33 -17.41
N GLU A 19 21.88 20.36 -18.16
CA GLU A 19 20.44 20.24 -18.37
C GLU A 19 19.69 20.00 -17.06
N ILE A 20 20.20 19.13 -16.19
CA ILE A 20 19.60 18.90 -14.86
C ILE A 20 19.61 20.18 -14.03
N ALA A 21 20.71 20.95 -14.02
CA ALA A 21 20.78 22.22 -13.30
C ALA A 21 19.77 23.25 -13.85
N ILE A 22 19.65 23.35 -15.18
CA ILE A 22 18.68 24.22 -15.85
C ILE A 22 17.25 23.81 -15.45
N ARG A 23 16.92 22.52 -15.57
CA ARG A 23 15.56 22.02 -15.22
C ARG A 23 15.24 22.17 -13.74
N ALA A 24 16.21 21.95 -12.87
CA ALA A 24 16.02 22.19 -11.43
C ALA A 24 15.72 23.67 -11.14
N LYS A 25 16.40 24.59 -11.83
CA LYS A 25 16.14 26.02 -11.70
C LYS A 25 14.78 26.40 -12.27
N GLU A 26 14.40 25.88 -13.43
CA GLU A 26 13.08 26.11 -14.03
C GLU A 26 11.96 25.59 -13.10
N ALA A 27 12.13 24.44 -12.48
CA ALA A 27 11.17 23.86 -11.55
C ALA A 27 10.91 24.75 -10.31
N THR A 28 11.84 25.63 -9.94
CA THR A 28 11.61 26.63 -8.87
C THR A 28 10.67 27.75 -9.28
N ILE A 29 10.51 27.97 -10.58
CA ILE A 29 9.63 29.00 -11.15
C ILE A 29 8.24 28.43 -11.43
N GLY A 30 8.18 27.16 -11.81
CA GLY A 30 6.94 26.45 -12.13
C GLY A 30 7.15 25.33 -13.14
N ILE A 31 6.03 24.78 -13.61
CA ILE A 31 6.04 23.74 -14.64
C ILE A 31 6.36 24.37 -16.00
N PRO A 32 7.33 23.86 -16.77
CA PRO A 32 7.62 24.36 -18.10
C PRO A 32 6.40 24.31 -19.01
N SER A 33 6.21 25.36 -19.80
CA SER A 33 5.11 25.47 -20.78
C SER A 33 5.50 24.72 -22.06
N GLU A 34 5.54 23.40 -22.00
CA GLU A 34 5.93 22.54 -23.12
C GLU A 34 5.02 21.31 -23.23
N THR A 35 4.86 20.77 -24.44
CA THR A 35 4.31 19.44 -24.64
C THR A 35 5.46 18.43 -24.76
N ARG A 36 5.19 17.22 -24.29
CA ARG A 36 6.13 16.13 -24.35
C ARG A 36 5.48 14.92 -25.00
N GLN A 37 6.24 14.21 -25.81
CA GLN A 37 5.80 12.96 -26.42
C GLN A 37 6.27 11.76 -25.58
N ALA A 38 5.43 10.74 -25.50
CA ALA A 38 5.83 9.46 -24.91
C ALA A 38 6.72 8.69 -25.87
N LEU A 39 7.83 8.17 -25.37
CA LEU A 39 8.77 7.34 -26.12
C LEU A 39 8.53 5.84 -25.80
N ARG A 40 9.01 4.97 -26.70
CA ARG A 40 8.79 3.52 -26.58
C ARG A 40 9.49 2.89 -25.37
N ASP A 41 10.52 3.52 -24.86
CA ASP A 41 11.28 3.10 -23.68
C ASP A 41 10.64 3.52 -22.34
N GLY A 42 9.44 4.13 -22.42
CA GLY A 42 8.73 4.62 -21.23
C GLY A 42 9.17 6.00 -20.74
N THR A 43 10.12 6.65 -21.41
CA THR A 43 10.52 8.02 -21.13
C THR A 43 9.68 9.03 -21.89
N THR A 44 9.89 10.32 -21.67
CA THR A 44 9.25 11.39 -22.45
C THR A 44 10.29 12.28 -23.07
N GLY A 45 10.06 12.68 -24.32
CA GLY A 45 10.88 13.67 -25.05
C GLY A 45 10.14 15.00 -25.20
N PHE A 46 10.90 16.10 -25.31
CA PHE A 46 10.34 17.40 -25.70
C PHE A 46 9.68 17.29 -27.06
N GLU A 47 8.52 17.87 -27.23
CA GLU A 47 7.81 17.93 -28.50
C GLU A 47 7.75 19.38 -29.02
N ARG A 48 7.16 20.28 -28.25
CA ARG A 48 7.03 21.68 -28.62
C ARG A 48 6.75 22.56 -27.38
N ILE A 49 7.03 23.85 -27.52
CA ILE A 49 6.61 24.87 -26.54
C ILE A 49 5.10 25.08 -26.69
N LEU A 50 4.37 25.06 -25.58
CA LEU A 50 2.96 25.43 -25.58
C LEU A 50 2.80 26.90 -25.97
N PRO A 51 1.88 27.22 -26.86
CA PRO A 51 1.51 28.61 -27.12
C PRO A 51 1.00 29.24 -25.81
N GLY A 52 1.35 30.49 -25.59
CA GLY A 52 0.85 31.23 -24.44
C GLY A 52 -0.68 31.37 -24.43
N PRO A 53 -1.27 31.86 -23.32
CA PRO A 53 -2.73 32.02 -23.17
C PRO A 53 -3.41 32.75 -24.32
N GLN A 54 -2.69 33.62 -24.98
CA GLN A 54 -3.18 34.39 -26.13
C GLN A 54 -3.35 33.57 -27.41
N ARG A 55 -2.77 32.35 -27.47
CA ARG A 55 -2.89 31.46 -28.63
C ARG A 55 -3.71 30.20 -28.32
N MET A 56 -4.14 30.04 -27.07
CA MET A 56 -5.04 28.96 -26.65
C MET A 56 -6.44 29.55 -26.56
N TYR A 57 -7.22 29.37 -27.61
CA TYR A 57 -8.61 29.79 -27.59
C TYR A 57 -9.40 28.87 -26.65
N PRO A 58 -10.34 29.39 -25.85
CA PRO A 58 -11.32 28.54 -25.20
C PRO A 58 -12.10 27.77 -26.29
N ASP A 59 -12.47 26.56 -25.97
CA ASP A 59 -13.31 25.73 -26.82
C ASP A 59 -14.67 26.44 -27.00
N THR A 60 -14.87 27.00 -28.18
CA THR A 60 -16.08 27.80 -28.49
C THR A 60 -17.30 26.94 -28.78
N ASP A 61 -17.09 25.64 -29.01
CA ASP A 61 -18.15 24.66 -29.33
C ASP A 61 -18.81 24.13 -28.08
N LEU A 62 -18.19 24.30 -26.91
CA LEU A 62 -18.73 23.87 -25.63
C LEU A 62 -19.23 25.05 -24.80
N PRO A 63 -20.44 24.94 -24.25
CA PRO A 63 -20.93 26.01 -23.37
C PRO A 63 -20.11 26.03 -22.07
N PRO A 64 -19.94 27.20 -21.44
CA PRO A 64 -19.25 27.32 -20.15
C PRO A 64 -19.86 26.40 -19.10
N ILE A 65 -19.04 25.56 -18.46
CA ILE A 65 -19.47 24.70 -17.36
C ILE A 65 -19.51 25.55 -16.08
N ARG A 66 -20.70 25.79 -15.57
CA ARG A 66 -20.86 26.50 -14.29
C ARG A 66 -20.42 25.63 -13.13
N VAL A 67 -19.41 26.10 -12.39
CA VAL A 67 -18.98 25.51 -11.13
C VAL A 67 -19.83 26.13 -10.02
N VAL A 68 -20.77 25.33 -9.49
CA VAL A 68 -21.64 25.79 -8.40
C VAL A 68 -21.10 25.35 -7.04
N PRO A 69 -21.27 26.17 -5.97
CA PRO A 69 -20.77 25.86 -4.63
C PRO A 69 -21.21 24.48 -4.10
N GLU A 70 -22.44 24.10 -4.37
CA GLU A 70 -23.01 22.83 -3.92
C GLU A 70 -22.30 21.61 -4.53
N ARG A 71 -21.79 21.76 -5.78
CA ARG A 71 -20.97 20.72 -6.42
C ARG A 71 -19.61 20.63 -5.74
N ILE A 72 -19.01 21.77 -5.41
CA ILE A 72 -17.71 21.81 -4.71
C ILE A 72 -17.84 21.14 -3.35
N GLU A 73 -18.85 21.48 -2.58
CA GLU A 73 -19.06 20.86 -1.25
C GLU A 73 -19.30 19.35 -1.33
N ARG A 74 -20.10 18.88 -2.28
CA ARG A 74 -20.27 17.44 -2.51
C ARG A 74 -18.95 16.74 -2.88
N LEU A 75 -18.09 17.40 -3.62
CA LEU A 75 -16.76 16.83 -3.95
C LEU A 75 -15.86 16.83 -2.72
N ARG A 76 -15.85 17.89 -1.92
CA ARG A 76 -15.07 17.97 -0.67
C ARG A 76 -15.43 16.85 0.30
N LEU A 77 -16.72 16.57 0.45
CA LEU A 77 -17.20 15.49 1.31
C LEU A 77 -16.79 14.09 0.82
N ARG A 78 -16.46 13.94 -0.46
CA ARG A 78 -16.04 12.68 -1.07
C ARG A 78 -14.52 12.59 -1.26
N MET A 79 -13.79 13.65 -0.95
CA MET A 79 -12.34 13.63 -1.10
C MET A 79 -11.73 12.62 -0.13
N PRO A 80 -10.88 11.72 -0.62
CA PRO A 80 -10.14 10.83 0.26
C PRO A 80 -9.17 11.62 1.13
N VAL A 81 -8.84 11.06 2.29
CA VAL A 81 -7.78 11.62 3.14
C VAL A 81 -6.49 11.70 2.33
N GLN A 82 -5.86 12.86 2.32
CA GLN A 82 -4.63 13.09 1.58
C GLN A 82 -3.48 12.22 2.11
N TYR A 83 -2.59 11.80 1.21
CA TYR A 83 -1.45 10.94 1.55
C TYR A 83 -0.63 11.47 2.73
N TRP A 84 -0.23 12.74 2.67
CA TRP A 84 0.59 13.38 3.73
C TRP A 84 -0.12 13.51 5.07
N ASP A 85 -1.45 13.67 5.07
CA ASP A 85 -2.24 13.72 6.31
C ASP A 85 -2.30 12.32 6.94
N ARG A 86 -2.44 11.28 6.10
CA ARG A 86 -2.42 9.90 6.53
C ARG A 86 -1.05 9.52 7.07
N VAL A 87 0.04 9.89 6.41
CA VAL A 87 1.41 9.67 6.88
C VAL A 87 1.63 10.33 8.24
N ARG A 88 1.25 11.61 8.40
CA ARG A 88 1.35 12.32 9.69
C ARG A 88 0.57 11.59 10.80
N ARG A 89 -0.65 11.16 10.49
CA ARG A 89 -1.47 10.40 11.43
C ARG A 89 -0.84 9.07 11.81
N TYR A 90 -0.27 8.34 10.87
CA TYR A 90 0.37 7.07 11.12
C TYR A 90 1.66 7.21 11.95
N HIS A 91 2.41 8.28 11.76
CA HIS A 91 3.52 8.63 12.65
C HIS A 91 3.03 8.89 14.09
N ALA A 92 1.98 9.69 14.25
CA ALA A 92 1.40 9.98 15.56
C ALA A 92 0.85 8.72 16.26
N LEU A 93 0.27 7.79 15.52
CA LEU A 93 -0.21 6.50 16.01
C LEU A 93 0.93 5.48 16.27
N LYS A 94 2.18 5.82 15.97
CA LYS A 94 3.35 4.94 16.09
C LYS A 94 3.23 3.65 15.27
N VAL A 95 2.68 3.76 14.08
CA VAL A 95 2.73 2.67 13.09
C VAL A 95 4.20 2.31 12.84
N PRO A 96 4.56 1.02 12.70
CA PRO A 96 5.92 0.62 12.37
C PRO A 96 6.45 1.36 11.14
N ALA A 97 7.66 1.94 11.24
CA ALA A 97 8.23 2.84 10.24
C ALA A 97 8.27 2.24 8.82
N ASP A 98 8.53 0.93 8.72
CA ASP A 98 8.55 0.20 7.45
C ASP A 98 7.17 0.05 6.78
N ALA A 99 6.11 0.35 7.51
CA ALA A 99 4.73 0.22 7.03
C ALA A 99 4.07 1.57 6.70
N ILE A 100 4.54 2.67 7.26
CA ILE A 100 3.85 3.97 7.21
C ILE A 100 3.55 4.40 5.78
N GLU A 101 4.58 4.62 4.98
CA GLU A 101 4.42 5.17 3.62
C GLU A 101 3.63 4.21 2.72
N GLY A 102 4.00 2.93 2.73
CA GLY A 102 3.35 1.95 1.89
C GLY A 102 1.89 1.68 2.29
N LEU A 103 1.58 1.70 3.59
CA LEU A 103 0.21 1.55 4.06
C LEU A 103 -0.62 2.80 3.77
N ALA A 104 -0.02 4.00 3.85
CA ALA A 104 -0.70 5.26 3.57
C ALA A 104 -1.22 5.38 2.13
N ILE A 105 -0.52 4.77 1.15
CA ILE A 105 -0.96 4.72 -0.26
C ILE A 105 -1.73 3.44 -0.60
N SER A 106 -1.77 2.46 0.31
CA SER A 106 -2.43 1.19 0.07
C SER A 106 -3.94 1.33 -0.08
N PRO A 107 -4.58 0.57 -0.98
CA PRO A 107 -6.03 0.41 -0.98
C PRO A 107 -6.61 -0.11 0.34
N LEU A 108 -5.78 -0.74 1.17
CA LEU A 108 -6.16 -1.26 2.50
C LEU A 108 -6.09 -0.20 3.61
N SER A 109 -5.68 1.03 3.30
CA SER A 109 -5.61 2.08 4.32
C SER A 109 -6.95 2.39 5.01
N PRO A 110 -8.12 2.40 4.34
CA PRO A 110 -9.38 2.58 5.03
C PRO A 110 -9.68 1.43 6.00
N LEU A 111 -9.39 0.19 5.61
CA LEU A 111 -9.58 -0.97 6.48
C LEU A 111 -8.60 -0.95 7.68
N PHE A 112 -7.37 -0.48 7.48
CA PHE A 112 -6.43 -0.28 8.57
C PHE A 112 -6.94 0.76 9.56
N ASP A 113 -7.45 1.88 9.07
CA ASP A 113 -8.03 2.93 9.89
C ASP A 113 -9.21 2.38 10.71
N GLU A 114 -10.14 1.68 10.08
CA GLU A 114 -11.28 0.99 10.70
C GLU A 114 -10.82 -0.02 11.77
N ALA A 115 -9.81 -0.84 11.45
CA ALA A 115 -9.28 -1.83 12.39
C ALA A 115 -8.74 -1.19 13.68
N VAL A 116 -8.06 -0.05 13.57
CA VAL A 116 -7.48 0.64 14.74
C VAL A 116 -8.54 1.44 15.50
N THR A 117 -9.44 2.17 14.79
CA THR A 117 -10.37 3.11 15.43
C THR A 117 -11.66 2.46 15.89
N GLU A 118 -12.18 1.48 15.15
CA GLU A 118 -13.50 0.90 15.39
C GLU A 118 -13.43 -0.53 15.91
N MET A 119 -12.50 -1.34 15.40
CA MET A 119 -12.36 -2.73 15.85
C MET A 119 -11.49 -2.90 17.10
N GLY A 120 -10.73 -1.85 17.51
CA GLY A 120 -9.89 -1.86 18.70
C GLY A 120 -8.58 -2.64 18.56
N PHE A 121 -8.09 -2.85 17.34
CA PHE A 121 -6.80 -3.49 17.14
C PHE A 121 -5.64 -2.62 17.61
N ASN A 122 -4.63 -3.27 18.18
CA ASN A 122 -3.33 -2.63 18.34
C ASN A 122 -2.76 -2.24 16.96
N VAL A 123 -2.19 -1.05 16.88
CA VAL A 123 -1.66 -0.46 15.65
C VAL A 123 -0.63 -1.36 14.98
N THR A 124 0.28 -1.96 15.76
CA THR A 124 1.30 -2.88 15.25
C THR A 124 0.69 -4.16 14.70
N ASP A 125 -0.28 -4.73 15.40
CA ASP A 125 -0.97 -5.94 14.94
C ASP A 125 -1.72 -5.70 13.63
N ALA A 126 -2.46 -4.59 13.53
CA ALA A 126 -3.15 -4.19 12.32
C ALA A 126 -2.17 -3.99 11.14
N ALA A 127 -1.03 -3.33 11.39
CA ALA A 127 0.01 -3.13 10.38
C ALA A 127 0.65 -4.46 9.94
N VAL A 128 0.86 -5.39 10.85
CA VAL A 128 1.36 -6.74 10.51
C VAL A 128 0.36 -7.46 9.61
N MET A 129 -0.91 -7.48 9.98
CA MET A 129 -1.94 -8.22 9.25
C MET A 129 -2.25 -7.60 7.88
N LEU A 130 -2.32 -6.26 7.78
CA LEU A 130 -2.75 -5.59 6.56
C LEU A 130 -1.60 -5.10 5.66
N TRP A 131 -0.35 -5.07 6.17
CA TRP A 131 0.81 -4.67 5.40
C TRP A 131 1.85 -5.78 5.24
N ARG A 132 2.32 -6.36 6.35
CA ARG A 132 3.41 -7.35 6.28
C ARG A 132 2.96 -8.70 5.74
N TYR A 133 1.77 -9.19 6.13
CA TYR A 133 1.27 -10.49 5.65
C TYR A 133 0.97 -10.49 4.15
N PRO A 134 0.27 -9.51 3.56
CA PRO A 134 0.10 -9.45 2.11
C PRO A 134 1.43 -9.41 1.36
N ARG A 135 2.41 -8.63 1.84
CA ARG A 135 3.75 -8.59 1.24
C ARG A 135 4.49 -9.92 1.34
N ARG A 136 4.34 -10.63 2.45
CA ARG A 136 4.92 -11.96 2.61
C ARG A 136 4.29 -12.94 1.63
N LEU A 137 2.98 -12.98 1.52
CA LEU A 137 2.27 -13.85 0.59
C LEU A 137 2.64 -13.58 -0.87
N ARG A 138 2.79 -12.32 -1.25
CA ARG A 138 3.28 -11.95 -2.59
C ARG A 138 4.68 -12.48 -2.88
N ARG A 139 5.60 -12.46 -1.90
CA ARG A 139 6.93 -13.09 -2.06
C ARG A 139 6.85 -14.62 -2.16
N GLU A 140 5.82 -15.23 -1.62
CA GLU A 140 5.52 -16.65 -1.77
C GLU A 140 4.82 -16.97 -3.12
N GLY A 141 4.65 -15.97 -4.00
CA GLY A 141 3.98 -16.12 -5.30
C GLY A 141 2.45 -16.14 -5.24
N ILE A 142 1.87 -15.73 -4.10
CA ILE A 142 0.43 -15.70 -3.92
C ILE A 142 -0.10 -14.30 -4.25
N ARG A 143 -1.05 -14.23 -5.15
CA ARG A 143 -1.71 -12.99 -5.57
C ARG A 143 -2.66 -12.51 -4.46
N THR A 144 -2.25 -11.50 -3.72
CA THR A 144 -3.07 -10.92 -2.65
C THR A 144 -4.06 -9.88 -3.16
N GLU A 145 -3.91 -9.47 -4.39
CA GLU A 145 -4.85 -8.59 -5.12
C GLU A 145 -6.20 -9.26 -5.35
N ASP A 146 -6.20 -10.59 -5.39
CA ASP A 146 -7.42 -11.40 -5.56
C ASP A 146 -8.21 -11.58 -4.24
N LEU A 147 -7.64 -11.14 -3.10
CA LEU A 147 -8.34 -11.13 -1.81
C LEU A 147 -9.26 -9.90 -1.72
N PRO A 148 -10.57 -10.08 -1.71
CA PRO A 148 -11.52 -8.97 -1.49
C PRO A 148 -11.26 -8.28 -0.15
N VAL A 149 -11.44 -6.96 -0.12
CA VAL A 149 -11.31 -6.18 1.13
C VAL A 149 -12.27 -6.69 2.20
N ASP A 150 -13.46 -7.12 1.80
CA ASP A 150 -14.46 -7.70 2.72
C ASP A 150 -13.98 -9.00 3.35
N ALA A 151 -13.31 -9.87 2.60
CA ALA A 151 -12.70 -11.08 3.16
C ALA A 151 -11.62 -10.75 4.20
N LEU A 152 -10.82 -9.72 3.96
CA LEU A 152 -9.83 -9.23 4.93
C LEU A 152 -10.51 -8.64 6.17
N ARG A 153 -11.60 -7.90 6.00
CA ARG A 153 -12.42 -7.40 7.11
C ARG A 153 -12.98 -8.54 7.95
N ASP A 154 -13.54 -9.57 7.33
CA ASP A 154 -14.08 -10.73 8.03
C ASP A 154 -13.02 -11.51 8.80
N ILE A 155 -11.81 -11.62 8.25
CA ILE A 155 -10.66 -12.21 8.94
C ILE A 155 -10.31 -11.40 10.19
N LEU A 156 -10.28 -10.06 10.09
CA LEU A 156 -10.04 -9.20 11.25
C LEU A 156 -11.15 -9.36 12.30
N LEU A 157 -12.40 -9.36 11.86
CA LEU A 157 -13.55 -9.59 12.77
C LEU A 157 -13.42 -10.94 13.48
N ALA A 158 -13.02 -12.00 12.78
CA ALA A 158 -12.79 -13.31 13.39
C ALA A 158 -11.69 -13.28 14.46
N VAL A 159 -10.63 -12.47 14.26
CA VAL A 159 -9.58 -12.26 15.27
C VAL A 159 -10.13 -11.48 16.47
N ARG A 160 -10.85 -10.39 16.23
CA ARG A 160 -11.48 -9.58 17.27
C ARG A 160 -12.40 -10.42 18.15
N ASP A 161 -13.21 -11.27 17.53
CA ASP A 161 -14.19 -12.13 18.20
C ASP A 161 -13.56 -13.39 18.84
N GLY A 162 -12.23 -13.53 18.79
CA GLY A 162 -11.50 -14.68 19.37
C GLY A 162 -11.68 -16.01 18.63
N LYS A 163 -12.31 -15.99 17.44
CA LYS A 163 -12.49 -17.18 16.58
C LYS A 163 -11.23 -17.56 15.85
N LEU A 164 -10.31 -16.62 15.67
CA LEU A 164 -9.04 -16.79 14.99
C LEU A 164 -7.93 -16.15 15.82
N THR A 165 -6.81 -16.84 15.99
CA THR A 165 -5.62 -16.28 16.63
C THR A 165 -4.85 -15.40 15.66
N LYS A 166 -4.12 -14.39 16.16
CA LYS A 166 -3.28 -13.51 15.33
C LYS A 166 -2.29 -14.32 14.48
N ASP A 167 -1.70 -15.36 15.04
CA ASP A 167 -0.74 -16.22 14.35
C ASP A 167 -1.40 -17.06 13.24
N GLY A 168 -2.67 -17.35 13.36
CA GLY A 168 -3.47 -18.07 12.37
C GLY A 168 -3.80 -17.23 11.11
N VAL A 169 -3.80 -15.90 11.22
CA VAL A 169 -4.23 -14.98 10.16
C VAL A 169 -3.46 -15.23 8.86
N LEU A 170 -2.15 -15.34 8.91
CA LEU A 170 -1.34 -15.56 7.70
C LEU A 170 -1.75 -16.82 6.94
N ASN A 171 -2.03 -17.91 7.66
CA ASN A 171 -2.45 -19.18 7.06
C ASN A 171 -3.87 -19.09 6.48
N VAL A 172 -4.77 -18.40 7.17
CA VAL A 172 -6.13 -18.15 6.68
C VAL A 172 -6.10 -17.27 5.43
N MET A 173 -5.33 -16.19 5.41
CA MET A 173 -5.15 -15.36 4.22
C MET A 173 -4.57 -16.14 3.04
N ARG A 174 -3.56 -17.00 3.28
CA ARG A 174 -2.97 -17.88 2.26
C ARG A 174 -4.01 -18.82 1.64
N ARG A 175 -4.86 -19.36 2.47
CA ARG A 175 -5.94 -20.26 2.04
C ARG A 175 -7.03 -19.49 1.31
N ALA A 176 -7.43 -18.35 1.85
CA ALA A 176 -8.46 -17.49 1.26
C ALA A 176 -8.07 -16.97 -0.14
N ALA A 177 -6.79 -16.64 -0.36
CA ALA A 177 -6.29 -16.22 -1.67
C ALA A 177 -6.36 -17.31 -2.74
N LYS A 178 -6.40 -18.59 -2.34
CA LYS A 178 -6.47 -19.74 -3.26
C LYS A 178 -7.89 -20.25 -3.49
N HIS A 179 -8.72 -20.18 -2.47
CA HIS A 179 -10.01 -20.88 -2.44
C HIS A 179 -11.19 -19.99 -2.03
N GLY A 180 -10.95 -18.69 -1.81
CA GLY A 180 -11.93 -17.81 -1.20
C GLY A 180 -11.97 -17.94 0.33
N PHE A 181 -12.51 -16.94 1.00
CA PHE A 181 -12.69 -16.92 2.46
C PHE A 181 -14.12 -17.33 2.81
N ASP A 182 -14.22 -18.29 3.72
CA ASP A 182 -15.46 -18.68 4.36
C ASP A 182 -15.24 -18.68 5.88
N ALA A 183 -15.93 -17.79 6.57
CA ALA A 183 -15.85 -17.68 8.02
C ALA A 183 -16.37 -18.94 8.73
N ALA A 184 -17.31 -19.67 8.13
CA ALA A 184 -17.84 -20.93 8.67
C ALA A 184 -16.85 -22.10 8.56
N ALA A 185 -15.88 -21.99 7.64
CA ALA A 185 -14.82 -22.99 7.46
C ALA A 185 -13.61 -22.77 8.39
N LEU A 186 -13.65 -21.79 9.28
CA LEU A 186 -12.60 -21.60 10.28
C LEU A 186 -12.66 -22.79 11.28
N PRO A 187 -11.52 -23.45 11.55
CA PRO A 187 -11.50 -24.50 12.55
C PRO A 187 -11.86 -23.90 13.93
N PRO A 188 -12.62 -24.61 14.76
CA PRO A 188 -12.90 -24.15 16.11
C PRO A 188 -11.59 -23.91 16.86
N PRO A 189 -11.54 -22.93 17.77
CA PRO A 189 -10.35 -22.69 18.59
C PRO A 189 -10.01 -23.95 19.38
N LEU A 190 -8.71 -24.32 19.36
CA LEU A 190 -8.23 -25.48 20.11
C LEU A 190 -8.47 -25.26 21.60
N VAL A 191 -9.19 -26.21 22.22
CA VAL A 191 -9.39 -26.20 23.66
C VAL A 191 -8.09 -26.68 24.31
N ARG A 192 -7.70 -26.06 25.45
CA ARG A 192 -6.44 -26.37 26.15
C ARG A 192 -6.23 -27.85 26.44
N LYS A 193 -7.30 -28.60 26.69
CA LYS A 193 -7.25 -30.05 26.93
C LYS A 193 -6.83 -30.87 25.70
N ASP A 194 -7.09 -30.33 24.50
CA ASP A 194 -6.78 -31.05 23.24
C ASP A 194 -5.38 -30.69 22.73
N LEU A 195 -4.74 -29.67 23.35
CA LEU A 195 -3.44 -29.15 22.93
C LEU A 195 -2.35 -30.22 23.05
N ALA A 196 -2.34 -31.05 24.11
CA ALA A 196 -1.36 -32.11 24.32
C ALA A 196 -1.44 -33.15 23.19
N ALA A 197 -2.64 -33.63 22.86
CA ALA A 197 -2.85 -34.57 21.77
C ALA A 197 -2.46 -33.98 20.41
N PHE A 198 -2.70 -32.69 20.20
CA PHE A 198 -2.32 -32.01 18.98
C PHE A 198 -0.80 -31.83 18.85
N ILE A 199 -0.10 -31.52 19.96
CA ILE A 199 1.36 -31.44 20.02
C ILE A 199 2.00 -32.81 19.71
N GLU A 200 1.49 -33.88 20.28
CA GLU A 200 2.01 -35.23 19.99
C GLU A 200 1.81 -35.62 18.51
N LYS A 201 0.66 -35.30 17.94
CA LYS A 201 0.40 -35.49 16.50
C LYS A 201 1.32 -34.62 15.62
N ALA A 202 1.56 -33.38 15.99
CA ALA A 202 2.47 -32.50 15.28
C ALA A 202 3.93 -32.97 15.37
N LYS A 203 4.37 -33.46 16.52
CA LYS A 203 5.71 -34.08 16.71
C LYS A 203 5.94 -35.25 15.76
N GLN A 204 4.94 -36.05 15.49
CA GLN A 204 5.03 -37.19 14.56
C GLN A 204 5.17 -36.74 13.09
N GLN A 205 4.66 -35.55 12.73
CA GLN A 205 4.68 -35.04 11.37
C GLN A 205 5.92 -34.19 11.08
N VAL A 206 6.55 -33.60 12.08
CA VAL A 206 7.75 -32.78 11.93
C VAL A 206 8.98 -33.67 12.00
N ARG A 207 9.70 -33.83 10.88
CA ARG A 207 11.04 -34.42 10.91
C ARG A 207 11.91 -33.49 11.77
N TYR A 208 12.39 -34.03 12.90
CA TYR A 208 13.31 -33.33 13.80
C TYR A 208 14.48 -32.76 13.00
N SER A 209 14.55 -31.42 12.84
CA SER A 209 15.82 -30.79 12.56
C SER A 209 16.57 -30.66 13.89
N LYS A 210 17.89 -30.87 13.89
CA LYS A 210 18.79 -30.86 15.07
C LYS A 210 18.74 -29.57 15.94
N LEU A 211 17.82 -28.67 15.69
CA LEU A 211 17.62 -27.38 16.37
C LEU A 211 16.59 -27.44 17.53
N TYR A 212 15.89 -28.56 17.70
CA TYR A 212 14.97 -28.75 18.82
C TYR A 212 15.57 -29.76 19.79
N ASP A 213 16.33 -29.24 20.74
CA ASP A 213 16.72 -30.01 21.92
C ASP A 213 15.58 -29.92 22.93
N GLU A 214 15.20 -31.05 23.57
CA GLU A 214 14.10 -31.13 24.56
C GLU A 214 14.27 -30.21 25.78
N LYS A 215 15.40 -29.50 25.87
CA LYS A 215 15.71 -28.55 26.94
C LYS A 215 15.17 -27.14 26.73
N ASN A 216 14.53 -26.85 25.59
CA ASN A 216 14.03 -25.50 25.23
C ASN A 216 12.52 -25.42 25.01
N ILE A 217 11.76 -26.34 25.59
CA ILE A 217 10.29 -26.27 25.64
C ILE A 217 9.84 -25.86 27.05
#